data_333cca8b89fe27af257eb954a66f43a5
#
_entry.id   333cca8b89fe27af257eb954a66f43a5
#
_cell.length_a   1.000
_cell.length_b   1.000
_cell.length_c   1.000
_cell.angle_alpha   90.00
_cell.angle_beta   90.00
_cell.angle_gamma   90.00
#
_symmetry.space_group_name_H-M   'P 1'
#
loop_
_entity.id
_entity.type
_entity.pdbx_description
1 polymer ?
#
loop_
_entity_poly.entity_id
_entity_poly.type
_entity_poly.pdbx_seq_one_letter_code
_entity_poly.pdbx_strand_id
1 'polypeptide(L)'
;MTTEQVVPSAAARRLFESAVVIDGLDTSNWGAEKIFRELRDGGVTACNATSAIWHNFQETLDNLTTWLHWFEEFSEYIRPIHTVADIHAAKAEG
;
A
#
# COMPACT_ATOMS: atom_id res chain seq x y z
N MET A 1 -14.30 -1.22 30.02
CA MET A 1 -14.57 -0.25 28.95
C MET A 1 -14.96 -0.98 27.68
N THR A 2 -16.17 -0.76 27.24
CA THR A 2 -16.67 -1.41 26.00
C THR A 2 -16.24 -0.58 24.82
N THR A 3 -15.57 -1.23 23.86
CA THR A 3 -15.25 -0.59 22.59
C THR A 3 -16.44 -0.77 21.66
N GLU A 4 -17.11 0.32 21.31
CA GLU A 4 -18.17 0.26 20.30
C GLU A 4 -17.53 0.13 18.92
N GLN A 5 -18.00 -0.83 18.16
CA GLN A 5 -17.60 -0.98 16.77
C GLN A 5 -18.40 0.01 15.93
N VAL A 6 -17.69 0.95 15.32
CA VAL A 6 -18.29 1.93 14.41
C VAL A 6 -18.50 1.28 13.05
N VAL A 7 -19.75 1.24 12.61
CA VAL A 7 -20.11 0.72 11.29
C VAL A 7 -20.38 1.92 10.38
N PRO A 8 -19.65 2.09 9.26
CA PRO A 8 -19.89 3.19 8.35
C PRO A 8 -21.25 3.05 7.66
N SER A 9 -21.86 4.18 7.32
CA SER A 9 -23.08 4.19 6.52
C SER A 9 -22.83 3.62 5.12
N ALA A 10 -23.90 3.18 4.44
CA ALA A 10 -23.79 2.69 3.06
C ALA A 10 -23.23 3.75 2.12
N ALA A 11 -23.59 5.03 2.32
CA ALA A 11 -23.08 6.14 1.52
C ALA A 11 -21.58 6.34 1.75
N ALA A 12 -21.11 6.31 3.00
CA ALA A 12 -19.69 6.44 3.34
C ALA A 12 -18.88 5.29 2.75
N ARG A 13 -19.41 4.07 2.82
CA ARG A 13 -18.76 2.91 2.26
C ARG A 13 -18.61 3.00 0.74
N ARG A 14 -19.66 3.40 0.04
CA ARG A 14 -19.62 3.60 -1.42
C ARG A 14 -18.61 4.68 -1.81
N LEU A 15 -18.56 5.77 -1.07
CA LEU A 15 -17.58 6.83 -1.31
C LEU A 15 -16.15 6.32 -1.15
N PHE A 16 -15.89 5.60 -0.08
CA PHE A 16 -14.57 5.02 0.17
C PHE A 16 -14.16 4.02 -0.91
N GLU A 17 -15.06 3.13 -1.32
CA GLU A 17 -14.78 2.13 -2.35
C GLU A 17 -14.51 2.76 -3.72
N SER A 18 -15.10 3.91 -4.03
CA SER A 18 -14.91 4.62 -5.29
C SER A 18 -13.70 5.55 -5.27
N ALA A 19 -13.26 5.99 -4.09
CA ALA A 19 -12.18 6.95 -3.96
C ALA A 19 -10.81 6.31 -4.19
N VAL A 20 -9.87 7.10 -4.71
CA VAL A 20 -8.45 6.77 -4.68
C VAL A 20 -7.93 7.08 -3.28
N VAL A 21 -7.40 6.08 -2.60
CA VAL A 21 -6.90 6.19 -1.23
C VAL A 21 -5.37 6.04 -1.26
N ILE A 22 -4.67 7.09 -0.90
CA ILE A 22 -3.21 7.12 -0.92
C ILE A 22 -2.68 7.37 0.50
N ASP A 23 -1.81 6.48 0.97
CA ASP A 23 -1.03 6.70 2.18
C ASP A 23 0.28 7.39 1.79
N GLY A 24 0.46 8.63 2.22
CA GLY A 24 1.61 9.46 1.86
C GLY A 24 2.91 9.07 2.54
N LEU A 25 2.86 8.27 3.60
CA LEU A 25 4.04 7.78 4.31
C LEU A 25 3.67 6.52 5.09
N ASP A 26 4.18 5.40 4.65
CA ASP A 26 3.92 4.11 5.28
C ASP A 26 5.22 3.46 5.72
N THR A 27 5.32 3.20 7.03
CA THR A 27 6.48 2.58 7.67
C THR A 27 6.20 1.16 8.13
N SER A 28 5.29 0.46 7.46
CA SER A 28 4.91 -0.91 7.79
C SER A 28 6.11 -1.86 7.79
N ASN A 29 5.91 -3.00 8.42
CA ASN A 29 6.92 -4.07 8.44
C ASN A 29 6.86 -4.85 7.13
N TRP A 30 7.51 -4.31 6.12
CA TRP A 30 7.49 -4.84 4.76
C TRP A 30 8.13 -6.23 4.64
N GLY A 31 7.80 -6.92 3.56
CA GLY A 31 8.39 -8.21 3.22
C GLY A 31 7.50 -9.42 3.53
N ALA A 32 6.33 -9.21 4.09
CA ALA A 32 5.36 -10.26 4.33
C ALA A 32 4.16 -10.08 3.39
N GLU A 33 3.77 -11.15 2.71
CA GLU A 33 2.59 -11.16 1.84
C GLU A 33 1.35 -10.63 2.57
N LYS A 34 1.21 -10.94 3.85
CA LYS A 34 0.12 -10.49 4.69
C LYS A 34 -0.05 -8.98 4.68
N ILE A 35 1.05 -8.22 4.76
CA ILE A 35 1.02 -6.75 4.78
C ILE A 35 0.43 -6.22 3.46
N PHE A 36 0.91 -6.71 2.34
CA PHE A 36 0.43 -6.28 1.02
C PHE A 36 -1.05 -6.64 0.82
N ARG A 37 -1.44 -7.83 1.23
CA ARG A 37 -2.82 -8.28 1.15
C ARG A 37 -3.75 -7.44 2.03
N GLU A 38 -3.33 -7.11 3.25
CA GLU A 38 -4.12 -6.28 4.17
C GLU A 38 -4.30 -4.84 3.64
N LEU A 39 -3.27 -4.27 3.04
CA LEU A 39 -3.38 -2.95 2.41
C LEU A 39 -4.40 -2.96 1.27
N ARG A 40 -4.36 -3.97 0.43
CA ARG A 40 -5.32 -4.14 -0.66
C ARG A 40 -6.74 -4.33 -0.12
N ASP A 41 -6.93 -5.24 0.82
CA ASP A 41 -8.24 -5.58 1.37
C ASP A 41 -8.82 -4.42 2.19
N GLY A 42 -7.96 -3.60 2.77
CA GLY A 42 -8.34 -2.38 3.48
C GLY A 42 -8.68 -1.21 2.57
N GLY A 43 -8.53 -1.35 1.26
CA GLY A 43 -8.92 -0.33 0.28
C GLY A 43 -7.86 0.71 -0.02
N VAL A 44 -6.61 0.50 0.35
CA VAL A 44 -5.51 1.40 0.00
C VAL A 44 -5.15 1.21 -1.47
N THR A 45 -5.24 2.27 -2.26
CA THR A 45 -4.92 2.24 -3.70
C THR A 45 -3.43 2.33 -3.94
N ALA A 46 -2.75 3.22 -3.23
CA ALA A 46 -1.33 3.46 -3.38
C ALA A 46 -0.72 3.92 -2.05
N CYS A 47 0.55 3.70 -1.86
CA CYS A 47 1.26 4.23 -0.71
C CYS A 47 2.68 4.63 -1.08
N ASN A 48 3.21 5.59 -0.33
CA ASN A 48 4.62 5.95 -0.37
C ASN A 48 5.33 5.13 0.71
N ALA A 49 5.87 3.99 0.32
CA ALA A 49 6.49 3.06 1.25
C ALA A 49 7.88 3.55 1.66
N THR A 50 8.16 3.50 2.96
CA THR A 50 9.46 3.87 3.48
C THR A 50 10.47 2.75 3.20
N SER A 51 11.53 3.07 2.49
CA SER A 51 12.61 2.13 2.18
C SER A 51 13.83 2.31 3.07
N ALA A 52 13.99 3.48 3.72
CA ALA A 52 15.10 3.75 4.62
C ALA A 52 14.71 4.80 5.66
N ILE A 53 15.14 4.60 6.92
CA ILE A 53 14.97 5.56 8.01
C ILE A 53 16.34 5.86 8.64
N TRP A 54 16.95 4.85 9.25
CA TRP A 54 18.22 4.94 9.96
C TRP A 54 19.37 4.32 9.18
N HIS A 55 19.12 3.99 7.91
CA HIS A 55 20.04 3.20 7.10
C HIS A 55 21.12 4.08 6.46
N ASN A 56 22.32 3.53 6.31
CA ASN A 56 23.39 4.15 5.53
C ASN A 56 23.14 3.96 4.03
N PHE A 57 24.05 4.47 3.20
CA PHE A 57 23.92 4.42 1.74
C PHE A 57 23.83 2.98 1.21
N GLN A 58 24.71 2.10 1.68
CA GLN A 58 24.74 0.70 1.22
C GLN A 58 23.45 -0.03 1.63
N GLU A 59 23.02 0.12 2.88
CA GLU A 59 21.79 -0.49 3.37
C GLU A 59 20.56 0.04 2.62
N THR A 60 20.55 1.33 2.28
CA THR A 60 19.45 1.92 1.48
C THR A 60 19.41 1.32 0.08
N LEU A 61 20.57 1.14 -0.58
CA LEU A 61 20.63 0.46 -1.88
C LEU A 61 20.14 -0.99 -1.78
N ASP A 62 20.51 -1.69 -0.73
CA ASP A 62 20.04 -3.06 -0.51
C ASP A 62 18.53 -3.12 -0.33
N ASN A 63 17.97 -2.15 0.40
CA ASN A 63 16.52 -2.07 0.59
C ASN A 63 15.79 -1.77 -0.73
N LEU A 64 16.31 -0.87 -1.56
CA LEU A 64 15.72 -0.58 -2.87
C LEU A 64 15.77 -1.81 -3.78
N THR A 65 16.87 -2.54 -3.76
CA THR A 65 17.01 -3.81 -4.52
C THR A 65 15.98 -4.82 -4.04
N THR A 66 15.79 -4.93 -2.73
CA THR A 66 14.77 -5.81 -2.14
C THR A 66 13.37 -5.44 -2.62
N TRP A 67 13.04 -4.14 -2.69
CA TRP A 67 11.75 -3.69 -3.22
C TRP A 67 11.54 -4.10 -4.68
N LEU A 68 12.58 -4.03 -5.51
CA LEU A 68 12.49 -4.47 -6.90
C LEU A 68 12.14 -5.96 -6.99
N HIS A 69 12.70 -6.79 -6.09
CA HIS A 69 12.34 -8.21 -6.02
C HIS A 69 10.91 -8.41 -5.53
N TRP A 70 10.45 -7.63 -4.57
CA TRP A 70 9.07 -7.73 -4.07
C TRP A 70 8.04 -7.36 -5.13
N PHE A 71 8.33 -6.42 -6.01
CA PHE A 71 7.43 -6.09 -7.12
C PHE A 71 7.22 -7.27 -8.06
N GLU A 72 8.20 -8.15 -8.21
CA GLU A 72 8.05 -9.38 -8.97
C GLU A 72 7.40 -10.49 -8.16
N GLU A 73 7.89 -10.72 -6.96
CA GLU A 73 7.42 -11.81 -6.07
C GLU A 73 5.96 -11.61 -5.66
N PHE A 74 5.57 -10.39 -5.34
CA PHE A 74 4.23 -10.05 -4.89
C PHE A 74 3.44 -9.27 -5.94
N SER A 75 3.69 -9.51 -7.21
CA SER A 75 3.04 -8.82 -8.34
C SER A 75 1.51 -8.96 -8.34
N GLU A 76 0.98 -9.95 -7.64
CA GLU A 76 -0.45 -10.13 -7.44
C GLU A 76 -1.07 -9.05 -6.56
N TYR A 77 -0.29 -8.45 -5.66
CA TYR A 77 -0.76 -7.48 -4.68
C TYR A 77 -0.23 -6.07 -4.92
N ILE A 78 0.98 -5.93 -5.41
CA ILE A 78 1.67 -4.64 -5.54
C ILE A 78 2.32 -4.48 -6.90
N ARG A 79 2.51 -3.23 -7.29
CA ARG A 79 3.34 -2.85 -8.45
C ARG A 79 3.91 -1.46 -8.23
N PRO A 80 5.04 -1.13 -8.89
CA PRO A 80 5.57 0.22 -8.84
C PRO A 80 4.66 1.19 -9.60
N ILE A 81 4.60 2.43 -9.12
CA ILE A 81 3.82 3.49 -9.75
C ILE A 81 4.78 4.57 -10.23
N HIS A 82 4.69 4.90 -11.51
CA HIS A 82 5.52 5.92 -12.14
C HIS A 82 4.72 7.15 -12.58
N THR A 83 3.41 7.00 -12.78
CA THR A 83 2.53 8.07 -13.27
C THR A 83 1.21 8.06 -12.55
N VAL A 84 0.47 9.16 -12.63
CA VAL A 84 -0.91 9.23 -12.11
C VAL A 84 -1.82 8.21 -12.80
N ALA A 85 -1.59 7.96 -14.08
CA ALA A 85 -2.35 6.94 -14.82
C ALA A 85 -2.18 5.55 -14.21
N ASP A 86 -0.99 5.22 -13.68
CA ASP A 86 -0.73 3.95 -13.00
C ASP A 86 -1.59 3.82 -11.73
N ILE A 87 -1.81 4.92 -11.00
CA ILE A 87 -2.66 4.93 -9.81
C ILE A 87 -4.11 4.61 -10.18
N HIS A 88 -4.62 5.24 -11.24
CA HIS A 88 -5.97 4.97 -11.71
C HIS A 88 -6.13 3.54 -12.22
N ALA A 89 -5.12 3.02 -12.91
CA ALA A 89 -5.10 1.63 -13.36
C ALA A 89 -5.13 0.65 -12.19
N ALA A 90 -4.35 0.92 -11.13
CA ALA A 90 -4.35 0.10 -9.92
C ALA A 90 -5.73 0.11 -9.24
N LYS A 91 -6.38 1.27 -9.18
CA LYS A 91 -7.73 1.39 -8.62
C LYS A 91 -8.75 0.58 -9.42
N ALA A 92 -8.67 0.61 -10.75
CA ALA A 92 -9.58 -0.11 -11.63
C ALA A 92 -9.43 -1.63 -11.52
N GLU A 93 -8.23 -2.11 -11.25
CA GLU A 93 -7.94 -3.54 -11.12
C GLU A 93 -8.29 -4.11 -9.74
N GLY A 94 -8.36 -3.28 -8.73
CA GLY A 94 -8.70 -3.67 -7.36
C GLY A 94 -7.53 -3.98 -6.47
#